data_a5c08538bcd8547f784a8e23cf8d631a
#
_entry.id   a5c08538bcd8547f784a8e23cf8d631a
#
_cell.length_a   1.000
_cell.length_b   1.000
_cell.length_c   1.000
_cell.angle_alpha   90.00
_cell.angle_beta   90.00
_cell.angle_gamma   90.00
#
_symmetry.space_group_name_H-M   'P 1'
#
loop_
_entity.id
_entity.type
_entity.pdbx_description
1 polymer ?
#
loop_
_entity_poly.entity_id
_entity_poly.type
_entity_poly.pdbx_seq_one_letter_code
_entity_poly.pdbx_strand_id
1 'polypeptide(L)'
;MTSALQTPHDPMALSTGLTARTRQLSLGLESGAADILDLVTPTTADLLRWWFGEDMVAARGGLNFHAGQKQAILNAIVAHEVLGAATLQDLYQQVAPDALLAGTRLAEVSAAKHAHPKYCFKMATGTGKTWVLQALLIWQLLNKNAALAEGQDDARFTRQFMVVAPGLIVYERLLDAFCGKLIAGSASGARDFATSDMAQFADLFIPEAHRDAVFAFVRGNVCGKSEIGLKATGNGMIAITNWHLLAEGEVADDVEEVEAPGAPLEPQQVVNAVLPLTPGRATGNSLDVLDRRYARGNVLEFLAALPELMVFNDEAHHIHEFKREGEVTEVEWQKSLSRIAETKGRRFVQVDFSATPYNDVGSGKNKKKLYFPHIVVDFDLKSAMRADLVKSLVLDKRKEIGALPLEFKAERDGSGSPTLSEGQRVMLRAGLKRLRKLE
;
A
#
# COMPACT_ATOMS: atom_id res chain seq x y z
N MET A 1 14.37 45.87 1.02
CA MET A 1 13.63 44.70 1.46
C MET A 1 14.33 43.50 0.86
N THR A 2 15.20 42.88 1.63
CA THR A 2 15.98 41.72 1.25
C THR A 2 15.06 40.50 1.21
N SER A 3 14.88 39.93 0.01
CA SER A 3 14.23 38.66 -0.20
C SER A 3 14.96 37.61 0.65
N ALA A 4 14.31 37.13 1.71
CA ALA A 4 14.78 35.98 2.45
C ALA A 4 14.84 34.83 1.44
N LEU A 5 16.04 34.33 1.20
CA LEU A 5 16.31 33.09 0.46
C LEU A 5 15.52 31.98 1.15
N GLN A 6 14.36 31.63 0.61
CA GLN A 6 13.64 30.44 1.01
C GLN A 6 14.57 29.25 0.70
N THR A 7 15.13 28.66 1.73
CA THR A 7 15.82 27.37 1.61
C THR A 7 14.89 26.40 0.90
N PRO A 8 15.36 25.73 -0.16
CA PRO A 8 14.53 24.75 -0.87
C PRO A 8 14.04 23.70 0.14
N HIS A 9 12.74 23.51 0.18
CA HIS A 9 12.14 22.51 1.06
C HIS A 9 12.64 21.11 0.66
N ASP A 10 13.34 20.42 1.58
CA ASP A 10 13.70 19.01 1.41
C ASP A 10 12.44 18.13 1.60
N PRO A 11 11.93 17.49 0.53
CA PRO A 11 10.76 16.62 0.64
C PRO A 11 11.00 15.35 1.47
N MET A 12 12.26 14.99 1.71
CA MET A 12 12.65 13.79 2.47
C MET A 12 13.11 14.11 3.91
N ALA A 13 12.95 15.34 4.39
CA ALA A 13 13.39 15.76 5.71
C ALA A 13 12.84 14.84 6.83
N LEU A 14 11.56 14.49 6.78
CA LEU A 14 10.92 13.59 7.75
C LEU A 14 11.58 12.20 7.73
N SER A 15 11.71 11.61 6.54
CA SER A 15 12.35 10.29 6.35
C SER A 15 13.79 10.29 6.82
N THR A 16 14.53 11.33 6.51
CA THR A 16 15.94 11.49 6.90
C THR A 16 16.07 11.59 8.42
N GLY A 17 15.31 12.47 9.06
CA GLY A 17 15.32 12.65 10.51
C GLY A 17 14.90 11.40 11.27
N LEU A 18 13.80 10.77 10.86
CA LEU A 18 13.31 9.53 11.47
C LEU A 18 14.32 8.38 11.30
N THR A 19 14.90 8.22 10.10
CA THR A 19 15.92 7.19 9.86
C THR A 19 17.16 7.40 10.71
N ALA A 20 17.62 8.64 10.89
CA ALA A 20 18.73 8.94 11.77
C ALA A 20 18.42 8.56 13.23
N ARG A 21 17.22 8.93 13.72
CA ARG A 21 16.75 8.58 15.07
C ARG A 21 16.64 7.07 15.25
N THR A 22 16.04 6.38 14.29
CA THR A 22 15.89 4.92 14.32
C THR A 22 17.24 4.21 14.37
N ARG A 23 18.21 4.65 13.59
CA ARG A 23 19.56 4.06 13.58
C ARG A 23 20.26 4.22 14.92
N GLN A 24 20.12 5.36 15.58
CA GLN A 24 20.68 5.54 16.93
C GLN A 24 20.08 4.53 17.92
N LEU A 25 18.75 4.37 17.91
CA LEU A 25 18.04 3.47 18.82
C LEU A 25 18.29 1.99 18.51
N SER A 26 18.57 1.64 17.27
CA SER A 26 18.75 0.24 16.85
C SER A 26 20.22 -0.24 16.85
N LEU A 27 21.20 0.59 17.21
CA LEU A 27 22.62 0.21 17.27
C LEU A 27 22.87 -0.99 18.19
N GLY A 28 22.14 -1.08 19.29
CA GLY A 28 22.25 -2.19 20.22
C GLY A 28 21.54 -3.47 19.79
N LEU A 29 20.68 -3.43 18.78
CA LEU A 29 19.93 -4.60 18.32
C LEU A 29 20.85 -5.69 17.74
N GLU A 30 21.95 -5.29 17.12
CA GLU A 30 22.97 -6.18 16.54
C GLU A 30 23.93 -6.72 17.59
N SER A 31 24.15 -6.00 18.68
CA SER A 31 25.06 -6.37 19.77
C SER A 31 24.36 -6.92 21.02
N GLY A 32 23.05 -7.00 21.05
CA GLY A 32 22.26 -7.44 22.20
C GLY A 32 22.14 -6.39 23.33
N ALA A 33 22.74 -5.21 23.18
CA ALA A 33 22.65 -4.08 24.12
C ALA A 33 21.72 -3.04 23.47
N ALA A 34 20.40 -3.11 23.72
CA ALA A 34 19.49 -2.44 22.81
C ALA A 34 18.61 -1.39 23.46
N ASP A 35 18.86 -0.14 23.15
CA ASP A 35 17.99 0.97 23.52
C ASP A 35 16.57 0.80 22.95
N ILE A 36 16.41 0.29 21.71
CA ILE A 36 15.10 0.11 21.11
C ILE A 36 14.29 -0.99 21.81
N LEU A 37 14.92 -2.06 22.28
CA LEU A 37 14.24 -3.18 22.96
C LEU A 37 13.68 -2.77 24.32
N ASP A 38 14.27 -1.77 24.95
CA ASP A 38 13.82 -1.22 26.23
C ASP A 38 12.68 -0.19 26.10
N LEU A 39 12.48 0.33 24.88
CA LEU A 39 11.52 1.41 24.59
C LEU A 39 10.21 0.92 23.95
N VAL A 40 10.15 -0.35 23.61
CA VAL A 40 8.98 -0.98 22.98
C VAL A 40 8.34 -1.98 23.92
N THR A 41 7.13 -2.46 23.56
CA THR A 41 6.48 -3.53 24.32
C THR A 41 7.31 -4.82 24.29
N PRO A 42 7.14 -5.72 25.28
CA PRO A 42 7.80 -7.03 25.24
C PRO A 42 7.53 -7.81 23.95
N THR A 43 6.30 -7.77 23.45
CA THR A 43 5.93 -8.42 22.19
C THR A 43 6.68 -7.84 21.00
N THR A 44 6.81 -6.52 20.93
CA THR A 44 7.60 -5.86 19.87
C THR A 44 9.08 -6.19 20.00
N ALA A 45 9.64 -6.21 21.23
CA ALA A 45 11.01 -6.60 21.45
C ALA A 45 11.30 -8.02 20.97
N ASP A 46 10.39 -8.98 21.22
CA ASP A 46 10.53 -10.36 20.76
C ASP A 46 10.44 -10.45 19.22
N LEU A 47 9.54 -9.69 18.59
CA LEU A 47 9.47 -9.59 17.14
C LEU A 47 10.74 -8.98 16.53
N LEU A 48 11.30 -7.93 17.13
CA LEU A 48 12.54 -7.32 16.65
C LEU A 48 13.73 -8.27 16.76
N ARG A 49 13.84 -9.04 17.87
CA ARG A 49 14.84 -10.09 18.00
C ARG A 49 14.65 -11.18 16.97
N TRP A 50 13.41 -11.61 16.73
CA TRP A 50 13.08 -12.60 15.71
C TRP A 50 13.43 -12.14 14.31
N TRP A 51 13.08 -10.92 13.94
CA TRP A 51 13.29 -10.41 12.58
C TRP A 51 14.74 -10.02 12.30
N PHE A 52 15.42 -9.43 13.27
CA PHE A 52 16.67 -8.70 13.04
C PHE A 52 17.81 -9.10 13.97
N GLY A 53 17.59 -9.94 14.96
CA GLY A 53 18.65 -10.47 15.82
C GLY A 53 19.66 -11.31 15.02
N GLU A 54 20.94 -11.13 15.26
CA GLU A 54 22.01 -11.79 14.48
C GLU A 54 21.87 -13.31 14.42
N ASP A 55 21.54 -13.94 15.54
CA ASP A 55 21.38 -15.39 15.64
C ASP A 55 20.22 -15.88 14.75
N MET A 56 19.09 -15.15 14.75
CA MET A 56 17.91 -15.51 13.95
C MET A 56 18.15 -15.26 12.47
N VAL A 57 18.82 -14.16 12.12
CA VAL A 57 19.22 -13.84 10.75
C VAL A 57 20.17 -14.91 10.21
N ALA A 58 21.17 -15.32 11.01
CA ALA A 58 22.11 -16.37 10.65
C ALA A 58 21.43 -17.75 10.49
N ALA A 59 20.51 -18.10 11.40
CA ALA A 59 19.78 -19.35 11.36
C ALA A 59 18.89 -19.51 10.11
N ARG A 60 18.28 -18.40 9.63
CA ARG A 60 17.45 -18.41 8.42
C ARG A 60 18.23 -18.40 7.10
N GLY A 61 19.55 -18.14 7.14
CA GLY A 61 20.38 -18.10 5.94
C GLY A 61 19.94 -16.99 4.96
N GLY A 62 19.50 -17.39 3.76
CA GLY A 62 19.12 -16.42 2.72
C GLY A 62 17.73 -15.79 2.87
N LEU A 63 16.88 -16.30 3.76
CA LEU A 63 15.51 -15.80 3.95
C LEU A 63 15.46 -14.72 5.02
N ASN A 64 15.73 -13.49 4.66
CA ASN A 64 15.74 -12.35 5.58
C ASN A 64 15.16 -11.10 4.94
N PHE A 65 14.72 -10.15 5.75
CA PHE A 65 14.38 -8.82 5.29
C PHE A 65 15.64 -8.09 4.77
N HIS A 66 15.58 -7.53 3.59
CA HIS A 66 16.67 -6.69 3.09
C HIS A 66 16.69 -5.33 3.81
N ALA A 67 17.80 -4.58 3.68
CA ALA A 67 18.02 -3.34 4.42
C ALA A 67 16.87 -2.31 4.28
N GLY A 68 16.26 -2.18 3.10
CA GLY A 68 15.14 -1.27 2.90
C GLY A 68 13.87 -1.70 3.64
N GLN A 69 13.59 -3.01 3.71
CA GLN A 69 12.46 -3.55 4.47
C GLN A 69 12.72 -3.42 5.98
N LYS A 70 13.94 -3.77 6.46
CA LYS A 70 14.34 -3.56 7.85
C LYS A 70 14.15 -2.10 8.27
N GLN A 71 14.64 -1.15 7.46
CA GLN A 71 14.49 0.27 7.75
C GLN A 71 13.02 0.72 7.79
N ALA A 72 12.20 0.19 6.88
CA ALA A 72 10.76 0.48 6.82
C ALA A 72 10.03 0.03 8.10
N ILE A 73 10.26 -1.21 8.51
CA ILE A 73 9.66 -1.80 9.72
C ILE A 73 10.12 -1.04 10.96
N LEU A 74 11.42 -0.78 11.10
CA LEU A 74 11.98 -0.07 12.24
C LEU A 74 11.48 1.37 12.33
N ASN A 75 11.41 2.11 11.20
CA ASN A 75 10.89 3.47 11.19
C ASN A 75 9.42 3.53 11.60
N ALA A 76 8.60 2.55 11.15
CA ALA A 76 7.20 2.46 11.57
C ALA A 76 7.08 2.25 13.08
N ILE A 77 7.81 1.28 13.62
CA ILE A 77 7.79 0.97 15.06
C ILE A 77 8.28 2.17 15.88
N VAL A 78 9.37 2.80 15.48
CA VAL A 78 9.90 3.98 16.19
C VAL A 78 8.91 5.13 16.16
N ALA A 79 8.35 5.48 15.00
CA ALA A 79 7.39 6.57 14.88
C ALA A 79 6.11 6.32 15.71
N HIS A 80 5.59 5.10 15.66
CA HIS A 80 4.30 4.76 16.24
C HIS A 80 4.38 4.39 17.73
N GLU A 81 5.33 3.57 18.11
CA GLU A 81 5.43 2.99 19.45
C GLU A 81 6.39 3.78 20.36
N VAL A 82 7.62 4.06 19.88
CA VAL A 82 8.65 4.72 20.68
C VAL A 82 8.38 6.21 20.82
N LEU A 83 8.21 6.93 19.71
CA LEU A 83 7.92 8.36 19.70
C LEU A 83 6.47 8.67 20.05
N GLY A 84 5.57 7.72 19.84
CA GLY A 84 4.16 7.83 20.18
C GLY A 84 3.43 8.94 19.44
N ALA A 85 3.92 9.35 18.27
CA ALA A 85 3.35 10.44 17.50
C ALA A 85 1.87 10.16 17.13
N ALA A 86 0.96 10.97 17.63
CA ALA A 86 -0.46 10.84 17.37
C ALA A 86 -0.89 11.49 16.07
N THR A 87 -0.12 12.46 15.58
CA THR A 87 -0.36 13.19 14.34
C THR A 87 0.91 13.30 13.51
N LEU A 88 0.78 13.67 12.26
CA LEU A 88 1.94 13.94 11.41
C LEU A 88 2.75 15.14 11.92
N GLN A 89 2.08 16.15 12.45
CA GLN A 89 2.73 17.32 13.06
C GLN A 89 3.60 16.90 14.25
N ASP A 90 3.09 16.05 15.15
CA ASP A 90 3.86 15.56 16.32
C ASP A 90 5.13 14.84 15.86
N LEU A 91 5.02 14.04 14.80
CA LEU A 91 6.18 13.32 14.27
C LEU A 91 7.25 14.28 13.75
N TYR A 92 6.85 15.30 12.97
CA TYR A 92 7.76 16.33 12.49
C TYR A 92 8.44 17.07 13.63
N GLN A 93 7.69 17.46 14.67
CA GLN A 93 8.24 18.16 15.85
C GLN A 93 9.35 17.36 16.53
N GLN A 94 9.24 16.03 16.56
CA GLN A 94 10.20 15.16 17.23
C GLN A 94 11.44 14.83 16.40
N VAL A 95 11.32 14.74 15.06
CA VAL A 95 12.42 14.24 14.22
C VAL A 95 12.91 15.21 13.14
N ALA A 96 12.14 16.21 12.78
CA ALA A 96 12.48 17.19 11.74
C ALA A 96 11.86 18.58 12.01
N PRO A 97 12.07 19.19 13.21
CA PRO A 97 11.41 20.43 13.60
C PRO A 97 11.73 21.61 12.66
N ASP A 98 12.96 21.68 12.16
CA ASP A 98 13.37 22.76 11.25
C ASP A 98 12.59 22.72 9.92
N ALA A 99 12.19 21.54 9.48
CA ALA A 99 11.39 21.37 8.27
C ALA A 99 9.98 21.94 8.40
N LEU A 100 9.41 22.05 9.60
CA LEU A 100 8.11 22.69 9.83
C LEU A 100 8.14 24.19 9.56
N LEU A 101 9.28 24.83 9.76
CA LEU A 101 9.45 26.26 9.55
C LEU A 101 9.66 26.61 8.07
N ALA A 102 9.84 25.61 7.21
CA ALA A 102 10.09 25.81 5.79
C ALA A 102 8.77 25.97 5.01
N GLY A 103 8.56 27.14 4.43
CA GLY A 103 7.43 27.43 3.53
C GLY A 103 6.06 27.20 4.19
N THR A 104 5.22 26.36 3.58
CA THR A 104 3.85 26.06 4.03
C THR A 104 3.74 24.74 4.78
N ARG A 105 4.86 24.11 5.14
CA ARG A 105 4.86 22.73 5.70
C ARG A 105 4.03 22.62 6.98
N LEU A 106 4.13 23.57 7.90
CA LEU A 106 3.36 23.52 9.13
C LEU A 106 1.85 23.51 8.85
N ALA A 107 1.37 24.39 7.97
CA ALA A 107 -0.04 24.42 7.60
C ALA A 107 -0.49 23.12 6.89
N GLU A 108 0.37 22.56 6.05
CA GLU A 108 0.10 21.28 5.37
C GLU A 108 -0.05 20.12 6.35
N VAL A 109 0.90 19.93 7.28
CA VAL A 109 0.89 18.79 8.21
C VAL A 109 -0.11 18.95 9.34
N SER A 110 -0.57 20.17 9.63
CA SER A 110 -1.62 20.46 10.61
C SER A 110 -3.05 20.28 10.04
N ALA A 111 -3.18 20.01 8.75
CA ALA A 111 -4.48 19.79 8.13
C ALA A 111 -5.19 18.56 8.72
N ALA A 112 -6.54 18.59 8.78
CA ALA A 112 -7.37 17.53 9.37
C ALA A 112 -7.05 16.13 8.82
N LYS A 113 -6.71 16.01 7.53
CA LYS A 113 -6.30 14.75 6.88
C LYS A 113 -4.98 14.14 7.41
N HIS A 114 -4.30 14.83 8.31
CA HIS A 114 -3.07 14.41 8.98
C HIS A 114 -3.20 14.38 10.51
N ALA A 115 -4.41 14.48 11.03
CA ALA A 115 -4.72 14.48 12.47
C ALA A 115 -4.72 13.06 13.10
N HIS A 116 -4.10 12.10 12.45
CA HIS A 116 -3.94 10.72 12.90
C HIS A 116 -2.56 10.19 12.50
N PRO A 117 -2.08 9.07 13.07
CA PRO A 117 -0.84 8.43 12.63
C PRO A 117 -0.90 8.07 11.15
N LYS A 118 0.01 8.64 10.37
CA LYS A 118 0.03 8.49 8.91
C LYS A 118 1.46 8.37 8.41
N TYR A 119 1.75 7.28 7.71
CA TYR A 119 3.09 6.93 7.25
C TYR A 119 3.10 6.57 5.78
N CYS A 120 4.06 7.08 5.01
CA CYS A 120 4.25 6.68 3.62
C CYS A 120 5.63 6.04 3.44
N PHE A 121 5.64 4.86 2.88
CA PHE A 121 6.85 4.11 2.52
C PHE A 121 7.11 4.29 1.02
N LYS A 122 8.06 5.18 0.71
CA LYS A 122 8.58 5.31 -0.65
C LYS A 122 9.56 4.17 -0.90
N MET A 123 9.07 3.12 -1.56
CA MET A 123 9.85 1.92 -1.88
C MET A 123 9.67 1.58 -3.36
N ALA A 124 10.79 1.31 -4.05
CA ALA A 124 10.77 0.95 -5.46
C ALA A 124 9.90 -0.29 -5.73
N THR A 125 9.36 -0.37 -6.94
CA THR A 125 8.60 -1.56 -7.38
C THR A 125 9.52 -2.79 -7.37
N GLY A 126 9.00 -3.93 -6.92
CA GLY A 126 9.76 -5.18 -6.83
C GLY A 126 10.63 -5.33 -5.57
N THR A 127 10.58 -4.38 -4.62
CA THR A 127 11.35 -4.46 -3.37
C THR A 127 10.58 -5.05 -2.19
N GLY A 128 9.50 -5.79 -2.44
CA GLY A 128 8.78 -6.54 -1.40
C GLY A 128 7.97 -5.67 -0.43
N LYS A 129 7.28 -4.63 -0.91
CA LYS A 129 6.33 -3.81 -0.11
C LYS A 129 5.33 -4.66 0.66
N THR A 130 4.79 -5.71 0.03
CA THR A 130 3.83 -6.64 0.65
C THR A 130 4.40 -7.34 1.88
N TRP A 131 5.68 -7.66 1.90
CA TRP A 131 6.32 -8.26 3.07
C TRP A 131 6.42 -7.28 4.25
N VAL A 132 6.70 -6.01 3.97
CA VAL A 132 6.65 -4.97 5.02
C VAL A 132 5.23 -4.83 5.56
N LEU A 133 4.22 -4.82 4.70
CA LEU A 133 2.81 -4.79 5.09
C LEU A 133 2.47 -5.97 6.01
N GLN A 134 2.83 -7.20 5.64
CA GLN A 134 2.58 -8.39 6.46
C GLN A 134 3.28 -8.32 7.81
N ALA A 135 4.53 -7.86 7.87
CA ALA A 135 5.26 -7.68 9.13
C ALA A 135 4.58 -6.65 10.04
N LEU A 136 4.15 -5.52 9.49
CA LEU A 136 3.44 -4.49 10.25
C LEU A 136 2.07 -4.97 10.75
N LEU A 137 1.35 -5.77 9.97
CA LEU A 137 0.10 -6.38 10.38
C LEU A 137 0.33 -7.34 11.56
N ILE A 138 1.33 -8.21 11.47
CA ILE A 138 1.68 -9.16 12.53
C ILE A 138 2.09 -8.41 13.80
N TRP A 139 2.89 -7.38 13.69
CA TRP A 139 3.29 -6.53 14.80
C TRP A 139 2.08 -5.93 15.52
N GLN A 140 1.15 -5.36 14.81
CA GLN A 140 -0.07 -4.78 15.35
C GLN A 140 -0.96 -5.83 16.02
N LEU A 141 -1.19 -6.95 15.32
CA LEU A 141 -2.03 -8.06 15.80
C LEU A 141 -1.50 -8.65 17.10
N LEU A 142 -0.21 -9.00 17.16
CA LEU A 142 0.36 -9.67 18.32
C LEU A 142 0.39 -8.76 19.54
N ASN A 143 0.73 -7.48 19.36
CA ASN A 143 0.69 -6.50 20.45
C ASN A 143 -0.72 -6.27 20.97
N LYS A 144 -1.72 -6.17 20.08
CA LYS A 144 -3.11 -6.05 20.51
C LYS A 144 -3.58 -7.27 21.28
N ASN A 145 -3.21 -8.46 20.81
CA ASN A 145 -3.57 -9.70 21.50
C ASN A 145 -2.92 -9.80 22.87
N ALA A 146 -1.66 -9.41 23.01
CA ALA A 146 -0.96 -9.39 24.29
C ALA A 146 -1.61 -8.41 25.29
N ALA A 147 -1.89 -7.17 24.86
CA ALA A 147 -2.58 -6.19 25.70
C ALA A 147 -3.96 -6.70 26.17
N LEU A 148 -4.76 -7.27 25.26
CA LEU A 148 -6.09 -7.79 25.62
C LEU A 148 -6.02 -9.02 26.54
N ALA A 149 -4.99 -9.86 26.42
CA ALA A 149 -4.76 -10.97 27.35
C ALA A 149 -4.48 -10.50 28.77
N GLU A 150 -3.89 -9.30 28.92
CA GLU A 150 -3.65 -8.63 30.21
C GLU A 150 -4.84 -7.76 30.67
N GLY A 151 -5.98 -7.81 29.93
CA GLY A 151 -7.17 -7.01 30.24
C GLY A 151 -7.02 -5.52 29.89
N GLN A 152 -6.03 -5.15 29.05
CA GLN A 152 -5.78 -3.79 28.61
C GLN A 152 -6.23 -3.59 27.16
N ASP A 153 -6.74 -2.39 26.85
CA ASP A 153 -7.08 -1.98 25.49
C ASP A 153 -6.10 -0.89 25.02
N ASP A 154 -4.91 -1.31 24.59
CA ASP A 154 -3.89 -0.38 24.10
C ASP A 154 -4.33 0.25 22.75
N ALA A 155 -4.51 1.55 22.77
CA ALA A 155 -4.96 2.33 21.62
C ALA A 155 -3.91 2.44 20.49
N ARG A 156 -2.68 2.00 20.72
CA ARG A 156 -1.64 2.00 19.70
C ARG A 156 -1.79 0.85 18.71
N PHE A 157 -2.45 -0.24 19.13
CA PHE A 157 -2.49 -1.48 18.36
C PHE A 157 -3.92 -1.87 17.99
N THR A 158 -4.05 -2.63 16.90
CA THR A 158 -5.34 -3.03 16.34
C THR A 158 -5.36 -4.48 15.87
N ARG A 159 -6.59 -5.02 15.78
CA ARG A 159 -6.91 -6.28 15.07
C ARG A 159 -7.84 -6.04 13.86
N GLN A 160 -8.08 -4.78 13.52
CA GLN A 160 -8.93 -4.39 12.40
C GLN A 160 -8.05 -3.82 11.29
N PHE A 161 -7.97 -4.52 10.17
CA PHE A 161 -7.10 -4.15 9.05
C PHE A 161 -7.91 -4.01 7.77
N MET A 162 -7.53 -3.04 6.95
CA MET A 162 -8.02 -2.89 5.59
C MET A 162 -6.83 -2.72 4.64
N VAL A 163 -6.74 -3.56 3.62
CA VAL A 163 -5.70 -3.54 2.59
C VAL A 163 -6.33 -3.15 1.28
N VAL A 164 -5.85 -2.07 0.70
CA VAL A 164 -6.43 -1.44 -0.50
C VAL A 164 -5.50 -1.62 -1.68
N ALA A 165 -6.00 -2.27 -2.71
CA ALA A 165 -5.30 -2.48 -3.97
C ALA A 165 -5.65 -1.39 -5.00
N PRO A 166 -4.72 -1.00 -5.89
CA PRO A 166 -5.00 -0.05 -6.97
C PRO A 166 -5.85 -0.63 -8.10
N GLY A 167 -5.93 -1.96 -8.22
CA GLY A 167 -6.69 -2.63 -9.28
C GLY A 167 -6.78 -4.14 -9.06
N LEU A 168 -7.51 -4.83 -9.93
CA LEU A 168 -7.84 -6.26 -9.79
C LEU A 168 -6.61 -7.18 -9.73
N ILE A 169 -5.60 -6.94 -10.54
CA ILE A 169 -4.38 -7.77 -10.56
C ILE A 169 -3.66 -7.71 -9.21
N VAL A 170 -3.56 -6.52 -8.61
CA VAL A 170 -2.93 -6.36 -7.29
C VAL A 170 -3.82 -6.92 -6.20
N TYR A 171 -5.13 -6.76 -6.32
CA TYR A 171 -6.12 -7.36 -5.42
C TYR A 171 -5.97 -8.88 -5.34
N GLU A 172 -5.92 -9.59 -6.47
CA GLU A 172 -5.70 -11.04 -6.52
C GLU A 172 -4.36 -11.46 -5.91
N ARG A 173 -3.30 -10.69 -6.18
CA ARG A 173 -1.98 -10.95 -5.57
C ARG A 173 -1.98 -10.76 -4.05
N LEU A 174 -2.74 -9.81 -3.53
CA LEU A 174 -2.91 -9.65 -2.09
C LEU A 174 -3.71 -10.82 -1.49
N LEU A 175 -4.77 -11.27 -2.16
CA LEU A 175 -5.48 -12.47 -1.75
C LEU A 175 -4.57 -13.70 -1.75
N ASP A 176 -3.72 -13.88 -2.77
CA ASP A 176 -2.74 -14.94 -2.81
C ASP A 176 -1.75 -14.85 -1.64
N ALA A 177 -1.28 -13.65 -1.31
CA ALA A 177 -0.33 -13.43 -0.22
C ALA A 177 -0.90 -13.79 1.16
N PHE A 178 -2.20 -13.57 1.40
CA PHE A 178 -2.86 -13.84 2.68
C PHE A 178 -3.58 -15.19 2.73
N CYS A 179 -4.29 -15.55 1.67
CA CYS A 179 -5.16 -16.73 1.64
C CYS A 179 -4.60 -17.91 0.84
N GLY A 180 -3.55 -17.67 0.05
CA GLY A 180 -3.01 -18.63 -0.90
C GLY A 180 -3.73 -18.66 -2.24
N LYS A 181 -3.24 -19.48 -3.14
CA LYS A 181 -3.73 -19.60 -4.52
C LYS A 181 -5.08 -20.29 -4.58
N LEU A 182 -5.87 -19.92 -5.59
CA LEU A 182 -7.12 -20.58 -5.90
C LEU A 182 -6.88 -22.08 -6.19
N ILE A 183 -7.72 -22.93 -5.60
CA ILE A 183 -7.70 -24.35 -5.89
C ILE A 183 -8.40 -24.59 -7.23
N ALA A 184 -7.67 -25.16 -8.19
CA ALA A 184 -8.19 -25.41 -9.52
C ALA A 184 -9.46 -26.29 -9.48
N GLY A 185 -10.53 -25.85 -10.15
CA GLY A 185 -11.81 -26.57 -10.20
C GLY A 185 -12.71 -26.37 -8.96
N SER A 186 -12.33 -25.53 -8.00
CA SER A 186 -13.20 -25.21 -6.86
C SER A 186 -14.36 -24.32 -7.30
N ALA A 187 -15.58 -24.82 -7.23
CA ALA A 187 -16.79 -24.06 -7.49
C ALA A 187 -17.08 -22.96 -6.45
N SER A 188 -16.45 -23.08 -5.26
CA SER A 188 -16.60 -22.13 -4.15
C SER A 188 -15.53 -21.05 -4.11
N GLY A 189 -14.58 -21.03 -5.06
CA GLY A 189 -13.43 -20.11 -5.01
C GLY A 189 -12.49 -20.37 -3.82
N ALA A 190 -12.45 -21.61 -3.31
CA ALA A 190 -11.58 -21.97 -2.18
C ALA A 190 -10.11 -21.77 -2.53
N ARG A 191 -9.32 -21.32 -1.54
CA ARG A 191 -7.90 -21.04 -1.66
C ARG A 191 -7.09 -21.99 -0.77
N ASP A 192 -5.90 -22.36 -1.21
CA ASP A 192 -4.97 -23.18 -0.45
C ASP A 192 -4.03 -22.29 0.36
N PHE A 193 -4.33 -22.13 1.65
CA PHE A 193 -3.55 -21.32 2.58
C PHE A 193 -2.07 -21.69 2.64
N ALA A 194 -1.72 -22.98 2.45
CA ALA A 194 -0.33 -23.42 2.46
C ALA A 194 0.52 -22.77 1.35
N THR A 195 -0.12 -22.28 0.31
CA THR A 195 0.53 -21.55 -0.79
C THR A 195 0.61 -20.04 -0.59
N SER A 196 0.09 -19.50 0.53
CA SER A 196 0.19 -18.07 0.86
C SER A 196 1.62 -17.68 1.26
N ASP A 197 1.99 -16.42 1.03
CA ASP A 197 3.26 -15.89 1.51
C ASP A 197 3.39 -16.02 3.04
N MET A 198 2.30 -15.81 3.76
CA MET A 198 2.23 -15.93 5.21
C MET A 198 2.63 -17.33 5.70
N ALA A 199 2.18 -18.38 5.00
CA ALA A 199 2.50 -19.76 5.35
C ALA A 199 3.89 -20.17 4.83
N GLN A 200 4.23 -19.80 3.58
CA GLN A 200 5.50 -20.21 2.96
C GLN A 200 6.71 -19.54 3.61
N PHE A 201 6.55 -18.31 4.10
CA PHE A 201 7.62 -17.54 4.75
C PHE A 201 7.37 -17.35 6.25
N ALA A 202 6.65 -18.28 6.88
CA ALA A 202 6.33 -18.21 8.31
C ALA A 202 7.58 -18.06 9.18
N ASP A 203 8.69 -18.72 8.83
CA ASP A 203 9.97 -18.63 9.55
C ASP A 203 10.56 -17.22 9.53
N LEU A 204 10.24 -16.42 8.52
CA LEU A 204 10.63 -15.01 8.50
C LEU A 204 9.68 -14.16 9.33
N PHE A 205 8.36 -14.32 9.11
CA PHE A 205 7.38 -13.38 9.62
C PHE A 205 7.01 -13.58 11.09
N ILE A 206 6.91 -14.86 11.53
CA ILE A 206 6.18 -15.20 12.75
C ILE A 206 7.05 -16.08 13.66
N PRO A 207 7.36 -15.62 14.89
CA PRO A 207 7.97 -16.48 15.90
C PRO A 207 7.13 -17.74 16.09
N GLU A 208 7.80 -18.88 16.25
CA GLU A 208 7.15 -20.21 16.29
C GLU A 208 5.98 -20.26 17.29
N ALA A 209 6.15 -19.68 18.46
CA ALA A 209 5.13 -19.66 19.52
C ALA A 209 3.82 -18.95 19.12
N HIS A 210 3.84 -18.11 18.08
CA HIS A 210 2.67 -17.33 17.65
C HIS A 210 2.05 -17.81 16.34
N ARG A 211 2.63 -18.81 15.66
CA ARG A 211 2.21 -19.25 14.31
C ARG A 211 0.77 -19.70 14.25
N ASP A 212 0.38 -20.60 15.14
CA ASP A 212 -0.97 -21.12 15.14
C ASP A 212 -2.02 -20.04 15.37
N ALA A 213 -1.75 -19.11 16.27
CA ALA A 213 -2.66 -17.99 16.56
C ALA A 213 -2.78 -17.04 15.36
N VAL A 214 -1.67 -16.69 14.69
CA VAL A 214 -1.67 -15.82 13.51
C VAL A 214 -2.36 -16.53 12.34
N PHE A 215 -2.07 -17.81 12.10
CA PHE A 215 -2.70 -18.56 11.02
C PHE A 215 -4.21 -18.72 11.23
N ALA A 216 -4.64 -19.02 12.46
CA ALA A 216 -6.05 -19.08 12.80
C ALA A 216 -6.73 -17.73 12.59
N PHE A 217 -6.07 -16.63 12.99
CA PHE A 217 -6.57 -15.28 12.79
C PHE A 217 -6.75 -14.96 11.30
N VAL A 218 -5.72 -15.18 10.47
CA VAL A 218 -5.77 -14.87 9.03
C VAL A 218 -6.86 -15.70 8.36
N ARG A 219 -6.91 -17.02 8.59
CA ARG A 219 -7.93 -17.90 8.00
C ARG A 219 -9.35 -17.51 8.37
N GLY A 220 -9.57 -17.07 9.61
CA GLY A 220 -10.91 -16.77 10.12
C GLY A 220 -11.40 -15.37 9.81
N ASN A 221 -10.50 -14.42 9.53
CA ASN A 221 -10.84 -13.00 9.53
C ASN A 221 -10.57 -12.26 8.21
N VAL A 222 -10.02 -12.93 7.19
CA VAL A 222 -9.91 -12.32 5.86
C VAL A 222 -11.28 -12.25 5.23
N CYS A 223 -11.64 -11.08 4.74
CA CYS A 223 -12.84 -10.83 3.95
C CYS A 223 -12.51 -10.04 2.69
N GLY A 224 -13.11 -10.48 1.58
CA GLY A 224 -13.03 -9.80 0.30
C GLY A 224 -14.00 -8.61 0.24
N LYS A 225 -13.93 -7.86 -0.85
CA LYS A 225 -14.69 -6.62 -1.08
C LYS A 225 -16.19 -6.74 -0.77
N SER A 226 -16.83 -7.81 -1.21
CA SER A 226 -18.28 -8.05 -1.04
C SER A 226 -18.66 -8.56 0.36
N GLU A 227 -17.68 -8.95 1.17
CA GLU A 227 -17.90 -9.56 2.48
C GLU A 227 -17.75 -8.54 3.63
N ILE A 228 -17.22 -7.33 3.36
CA ILE A 228 -16.98 -6.29 4.38
C ILE A 228 -18.30 -5.88 5.02
N GLY A 229 -18.40 -6.03 6.35
CA GLY A 229 -19.61 -5.74 7.13
C GLY A 229 -20.69 -6.82 7.06
N LEU A 230 -20.54 -7.84 6.18
CA LEU A 230 -21.50 -8.94 6.04
C LEU A 230 -20.97 -10.24 6.62
N LYS A 231 -19.69 -10.53 6.42
CA LYS A 231 -19.05 -11.72 6.98
C LYS A 231 -18.86 -11.57 8.47
N ALA A 232 -19.37 -12.52 9.23
CA ALA A 232 -19.05 -12.61 10.65
C ALA A 232 -17.58 -12.98 10.80
N THR A 233 -16.75 -12.00 11.09
CA THR A 233 -15.37 -12.20 11.51
C THR A 233 -15.35 -12.38 13.03
N GLY A 234 -14.35 -13.12 13.51
CA GLY A 234 -14.21 -13.33 14.96
C GLY A 234 -13.76 -12.04 15.68
N ASN A 235 -12.61 -12.11 16.33
CA ASN A 235 -12.11 -10.99 17.14
C ASN A 235 -11.30 -9.94 16.33
N GLY A 236 -11.55 -9.77 15.05
CA GLY A 236 -10.86 -8.84 14.18
C GLY A 236 -11.23 -8.99 12.72
N MET A 237 -10.55 -8.27 11.83
CA MET A 237 -10.83 -8.28 10.40
C MET A 237 -9.55 -8.00 9.60
N ILE A 238 -9.40 -8.67 8.45
CA ILE A 238 -8.47 -8.29 7.39
C ILE A 238 -9.31 -8.12 6.12
N ALA A 239 -9.79 -6.90 5.87
CA ALA A 239 -10.54 -6.58 4.67
C ALA A 239 -9.57 -6.33 3.51
N ILE A 240 -9.67 -7.09 2.42
CA ILE A 240 -8.91 -6.85 1.19
C ILE A 240 -9.87 -6.28 0.16
N THR A 241 -9.56 -5.10 -0.37
CA THR A 241 -10.45 -4.37 -1.27
C THR A 241 -9.65 -3.57 -2.31
N ASN A 242 -10.37 -2.94 -3.23
CA ASN A 242 -9.81 -1.93 -4.12
C ASN A 242 -10.37 -0.54 -3.77
N TRP A 243 -9.68 0.52 -4.22
CA TRP A 243 -10.04 1.89 -3.89
C TRP A 243 -11.43 2.33 -4.41
N HIS A 244 -11.97 1.65 -5.42
CA HIS A 244 -13.31 1.93 -5.95
C HIS A 244 -14.45 1.64 -4.94
N LEU A 245 -14.17 0.89 -3.86
CA LEU A 245 -15.19 0.55 -2.88
C LEU A 245 -15.85 1.79 -2.24
N LEU A 246 -15.05 2.81 -1.93
CA LEU A 246 -15.51 4.02 -1.25
C LEU A 246 -15.50 5.28 -2.15
N ALA A 247 -15.09 5.18 -3.41
CA ALA A 247 -15.07 6.31 -4.32
C ALA A 247 -16.51 6.75 -4.67
N GLU A 248 -16.84 8.01 -4.37
CA GLU A 248 -18.07 8.66 -4.84
C GLU A 248 -17.75 9.37 -6.16
N GLY A 249 -18.26 8.89 -7.27
CA GLY A 249 -18.07 9.54 -8.56
C GLY A 249 -18.39 8.60 -9.70
N GLU A 250 -18.89 9.14 -10.77
CA GLU A 250 -18.92 8.47 -12.05
C GLU A 250 -17.48 8.17 -12.45
N VAL A 251 -17.03 6.95 -12.14
CA VAL A 251 -15.87 6.40 -12.84
C VAL A 251 -16.36 6.26 -14.28
N ALA A 252 -15.83 7.11 -15.15
CA ALA A 252 -16.03 6.91 -16.58
C ALA A 252 -15.73 5.43 -16.87
N ASP A 253 -16.60 4.80 -17.66
CA ASP A 253 -16.56 3.39 -18.07
C ASP A 253 -15.29 3.00 -18.89
N ASP A 254 -14.19 3.75 -18.76
CA ASP A 254 -12.97 3.59 -19.56
C ASP A 254 -11.92 2.66 -18.95
N VAL A 255 -12.20 2.01 -17.83
CA VAL A 255 -11.42 0.84 -17.42
C VAL A 255 -12.22 -0.39 -17.83
N GLU A 256 -11.98 -0.89 -19.03
CA GLU A 256 -12.40 -2.24 -19.43
C GLU A 256 -11.99 -3.20 -18.29
N GLU A 257 -12.97 -3.61 -17.48
CA GLU A 257 -12.86 -4.79 -16.64
C GLU A 257 -12.62 -5.93 -17.64
N VAL A 258 -11.37 -6.31 -17.80
CA VAL A 258 -11.05 -7.57 -18.47
C VAL A 258 -11.57 -8.66 -17.53
N GLU A 259 -12.84 -9.04 -17.75
CA GLU A 259 -13.44 -10.21 -17.10
C GLU A 259 -12.55 -11.41 -17.42
N ALA A 260 -12.00 -12.02 -16.37
CA ALA A 260 -11.32 -13.29 -16.53
C ALA A 260 -12.34 -14.30 -17.07
N PRO A 261 -12.05 -15.01 -18.17
CA PRO A 261 -12.99 -15.98 -18.74
C PRO A 261 -13.32 -17.05 -17.70
N GLY A 262 -14.56 -17.09 -17.23
CA GLY A 262 -15.06 -18.12 -16.32
C GLY A 262 -15.37 -17.68 -14.89
N ALA A 263 -15.34 -16.39 -14.57
CA ALA A 263 -15.87 -15.90 -13.30
C ALA A 263 -17.41 -16.15 -13.26
N PRO A 264 -17.95 -16.68 -12.15
CA PRO A 264 -19.40 -16.82 -12.02
C PRO A 264 -20.02 -15.42 -12.05
N LEU A 265 -21.00 -15.23 -12.96
CA LEU A 265 -21.75 -13.98 -13.07
C LEU A 265 -22.41 -13.66 -11.72
N GLU A 266 -22.25 -12.44 -11.25
CA GLU A 266 -22.99 -11.94 -10.08
C GLU A 266 -24.48 -12.16 -10.29
N PRO A 267 -25.28 -12.51 -9.26
CA PRO A 267 -26.72 -12.72 -9.39
C PRO A 267 -27.46 -11.58 -10.10
N GLN A 268 -26.99 -10.34 -9.93
CA GLN A 268 -27.51 -9.17 -10.62
C GLN A 268 -27.21 -9.15 -12.12
N GLN A 269 -26.04 -9.62 -12.54
CA GLN A 269 -25.70 -9.73 -13.97
C GLN A 269 -26.58 -10.77 -14.65
N VAL A 270 -26.88 -11.88 -13.95
CA VAL A 270 -27.83 -12.89 -14.45
C VAL A 270 -29.25 -12.32 -14.54
N VAL A 271 -29.69 -11.57 -13.53
CA VAL A 271 -31.01 -10.91 -13.53
C VAL A 271 -31.10 -9.87 -14.66
N ASN A 272 -30.08 -9.07 -14.87
CA ASN A 272 -30.03 -8.06 -15.94
C ASN A 272 -29.97 -8.69 -17.34
N ALA A 273 -29.35 -9.87 -17.49
CA ALA A 273 -29.29 -10.61 -18.74
C ALA A 273 -30.61 -11.35 -19.07
N VAL A 274 -31.36 -11.79 -18.04
CA VAL A 274 -32.57 -12.59 -18.18
C VAL A 274 -33.86 -11.74 -18.15
N LEU A 275 -33.82 -10.59 -17.48
CA LEU A 275 -34.98 -9.68 -17.39
C LEU A 275 -34.59 -8.28 -17.89
N PRO A 276 -34.68 -8.00 -19.18
CA PRO A 276 -34.56 -6.64 -19.67
C PRO A 276 -35.76 -5.82 -19.17
N LEU A 277 -35.64 -5.17 -18.03
CA LEU A 277 -36.61 -4.23 -17.47
C LEU A 277 -36.56 -2.90 -18.21
N THR A 278 -36.77 -2.90 -19.53
CA THR A 278 -36.89 -1.63 -20.25
C THR A 278 -38.11 -1.55 -21.14
N PRO A 279 -39.13 -0.89 -20.64
CA PRO A 279 -39.95 -0.07 -21.51
C PRO A 279 -39.34 1.34 -21.56
N GLY A 280 -38.64 1.65 -22.64
CA GLY A 280 -38.20 3.00 -22.99
C GLY A 280 -37.16 3.61 -22.09
N ARG A 281 -35.89 3.50 -22.50
CA ARG A 281 -34.74 4.36 -22.13
C ARG A 281 -34.43 4.66 -20.67
N ALA A 282 -34.73 3.80 -19.75
CA ALA A 282 -33.92 3.76 -18.55
C ALA A 282 -32.75 2.83 -18.84
N THR A 283 -31.62 3.35 -19.20
CA THR A 283 -30.36 2.61 -19.08
C THR A 283 -30.31 2.08 -17.66
N GLY A 284 -30.06 0.79 -17.45
CA GLY A 284 -30.14 0.09 -16.16
C GLY A 284 -29.29 0.65 -15.01
N ASN A 285 -28.70 1.80 -15.20
CA ASN A 285 -27.74 2.46 -14.33
C ASN A 285 -28.34 3.08 -13.06
N SER A 286 -29.64 3.37 -13.00
CA SER A 286 -30.17 4.10 -11.84
C SER A 286 -30.38 3.22 -10.61
N LEU A 287 -30.82 1.96 -10.78
CA LEU A 287 -30.95 1.01 -9.67
C LEU A 287 -29.59 0.49 -9.23
N ASP A 288 -28.70 0.15 -10.16
CA ASP A 288 -27.33 -0.26 -9.85
C ASP A 288 -26.55 0.84 -9.13
N VAL A 289 -26.74 2.10 -9.52
CA VAL A 289 -26.12 3.26 -8.84
C VAL A 289 -26.70 3.44 -7.43
N LEU A 290 -28.00 3.25 -7.24
CA LEU A 290 -28.64 3.32 -5.92
C LEU A 290 -28.18 2.15 -5.02
N ASP A 291 -28.12 0.93 -5.53
CA ASP A 291 -27.66 -0.24 -4.80
C ASP A 291 -26.16 -0.12 -4.44
N ARG A 292 -25.35 0.36 -5.36
CA ARG A 292 -23.93 0.64 -5.10
C ARG A 292 -23.74 1.76 -4.06
N ARG A 293 -24.54 2.82 -4.11
CA ARG A 293 -24.51 3.90 -3.10
C ARG A 293 -24.96 3.41 -1.73
N TYR A 294 -26.02 2.59 -1.68
CA TYR A 294 -26.51 2.00 -0.44
C TYR A 294 -25.48 1.03 0.15
N ALA A 295 -24.92 0.14 -0.65
CA ALA A 295 -23.88 -0.79 -0.22
C ALA A 295 -22.61 -0.06 0.26
N ARG A 296 -22.20 1.03 -0.42
CA ARG A 296 -21.06 1.87 0.00
C ARG A 296 -21.34 2.59 1.32
N GLY A 297 -22.53 3.14 1.50
CA GLY A 297 -22.94 3.78 2.75
C GLY A 297 -22.83 2.81 3.91
N ASN A 298 -23.32 1.61 3.75
CA ASN A 298 -23.23 0.57 4.77
C ASN A 298 -21.78 0.16 5.09
N VAL A 299 -20.90 0.05 4.10
CA VAL A 299 -19.48 -0.26 4.34
C VAL A 299 -18.77 0.88 5.05
N LEU A 300 -18.99 2.13 4.63
CA LEU A 300 -18.40 3.30 5.27
C LEU A 300 -18.87 3.44 6.72
N GLU A 301 -20.16 3.28 6.99
CA GLU A 301 -20.74 3.29 8.33
C GLU A 301 -20.18 2.15 9.19
N PHE A 302 -20.06 0.95 8.64
CA PHE A 302 -19.46 -0.19 9.33
C PHE A 302 -18.01 0.11 9.71
N LEU A 303 -17.18 0.59 8.78
CA LEU A 303 -15.78 0.94 9.04
C LEU A 303 -15.66 2.09 10.05
N ALA A 304 -16.56 3.06 9.99
CA ALA A 304 -16.61 4.17 10.96
C ALA A 304 -17.01 3.69 12.36
N ALA A 305 -17.86 2.69 12.46
CA ALA A 305 -18.32 2.10 13.73
C ALA A 305 -17.26 1.19 14.40
N LEU A 306 -16.25 0.69 13.67
CA LEU A 306 -15.17 -0.09 14.26
C LEU A 306 -14.43 0.73 15.32
N PRO A 307 -14.04 0.13 16.46
CA PRO A 307 -13.33 0.85 17.54
C PRO A 307 -11.94 1.34 17.12
N GLU A 308 -11.33 0.68 16.15
CA GLU A 308 -9.98 0.92 15.66
C GLU A 308 -9.86 0.46 14.22
N LEU A 309 -8.90 0.97 13.47
CA LEU A 309 -8.66 0.53 12.09
C LEU A 309 -7.25 0.91 11.62
N MET A 310 -6.52 -0.02 11.04
CA MET A 310 -5.30 0.26 10.30
C MET A 310 -5.52 0.00 8.81
N VAL A 311 -5.24 1.00 8.00
CA VAL A 311 -5.42 0.95 6.54
C VAL A 311 -4.08 0.92 5.86
N PHE A 312 -3.88 -0.05 4.99
CA PHE A 312 -2.73 -0.16 4.11
C PHE A 312 -3.15 0.14 2.68
N ASN A 313 -2.62 1.20 2.10
CA ASN A 313 -2.89 1.58 0.71
C ASN A 313 -1.69 1.19 -0.16
N ASP A 314 -1.86 0.23 -1.06
CA ASP A 314 -0.82 -0.08 -2.05
C ASP A 314 -0.95 0.86 -3.25
N GLU A 315 0.19 1.25 -3.82
CA GLU A 315 0.31 2.28 -4.87
C GLU A 315 -0.47 3.57 -4.55
N ALA A 316 -0.28 4.08 -3.35
CA ALA A 316 -1.06 5.16 -2.74
C ALA A 316 -1.07 6.49 -3.52
N HIS A 317 -0.21 6.67 -4.52
CA HIS A 317 -0.24 7.85 -5.39
C HIS A 317 -1.55 7.96 -6.20
N HIS A 318 -2.33 6.88 -6.33
CA HIS A 318 -3.64 6.91 -6.96
C HIS A 318 -4.76 7.48 -6.08
N ILE A 319 -4.55 7.60 -4.77
CA ILE A 319 -5.61 7.92 -3.80
C ILE A 319 -5.45 9.26 -3.08
N HIS A 320 -4.37 10.01 -3.36
CA HIS A 320 -4.15 11.28 -2.66
C HIS A 320 -4.81 12.44 -3.38
N GLU A 321 -4.09 13.14 -4.22
CA GLU A 321 -4.58 14.35 -4.85
C GLU A 321 -4.41 14.26 -6.36
N PHE A 322 -5.40 14.67 -7.12
CA PHE A 322 -5.27 14.82 -8.57
C PHE A 322 -5.63 16.22 -8.98
N LYS A 323 -5.10 16.65 -10.11
CA LYS A 323 -5.37 17.95 -10.68
C LYS A 323 -6.49 17.84 -11.68
N ARG A 324 -7.59 18.56 -11.43
CA ARG A 324 -8.69 18.74 -12.39
C ARG A 324 -8.80 20.22 -12.69
N GLU A 325 -8.76 20.61 -13.99
CA GLU A 325 -8.96 21.97 -14.48
C GLU A 325 -8.14 23.08 -13.78
N GLY A 326 -6.96 22.75 -13.29
CA GLY A 326 -6.05 23.72 -12.65
C GLY A 326 -6.06 23.70 -11.13
N GLU A 327 -7.03 23.09 -10.50
CA GLU A 327 -7.11 22.94 -9.04
C GLU A 327 -6.65 21.56 -8.59
N VAL A 328 -6.05 21.48 -7.40
CA VAL A 328 -5.67 20.23 -6.75
C VAL A 328 -6.84 19.82 -5.85
N THR A 329 -7.48 18.71 -6.16
CA THR A 329 -8.59 18.17 -5.37
C THR A 329 -8.18 16.90 -4.65
N GLU A 330 -8.67 16.73 -3.43
CA GLU A 330 -8.51 15.49 -2.68
C GLU A 330 -9.43 14.42 -3.27
N VAL A 331 -8.87 13.24 -3.52
CA VAL A 331 -9.63 12.10 -4.07
C VAL A 331 -10.65 11.61 -3.04
N GLU A 332 -11.82 11.20 -3.48
CA GLU A 332 -12.93 10.74 -2.63
C GLU A 332 -12.52 9.63 -1.64
N TRP A 333 -11.61 8.76 -2.05
CA TRP A 333 -11.06 7.74 -1.16
C TRP A 333 -10.40 8.36 0.09
N GLN A 334 -9.52 9.36 -0.08
CA GLN A 334 -8.86 10.02 1.04
C GLN A 334 -9.88 10.77 1.92
N LYS A 335 -10.91 11.38 1.34
CA LYS A 335 -11.99 12.02 2.10
C LYS A 335 -12.73 11.02 2.97
N SER A 336 -13.03 9.83 2.41
CA SER A 336 -13.67 8.74 3.17
C SER A 336 -12.80 8.26 4.32
N LEU A 337 -11.48 8.09 4.10
CA LEU A 337 -10.54 7.75 5.16
C LEU A 337 -10.46 8.84 6.24
N SER A 338 -10.46 10.12 5.85
CA SER A 338 -10.46 11.24 6.80
C SER A 338 -11.70 11.23 7.69
N ARG A 339 -12.89 10.96 7.13
CA ARG A 339 -14.15 10.81 7.91
C ARG A 339 -14.06 9.65 8.90
N ILE A 340 -13.51 8.50 8.50
CA ILE A 340 -13.33 7.36 9.40
C ILE A 340 -12.34 7.73 10.52
N ALA A 341 -11.27 8.45 10.20
CA ALA A 341 -10.24 8.86 11.14
C ALA A 341 -10.75 9.83 12.21
N GLU A 342 -11.64 10.78 11.85
CA GLU A 342 -12.21 11.78 12.77
C GLU A 342 -12.83 11.15 14.03
N THR A 343 -13.46 9.98 13.89
CA THR A 343 -14.11 9.28 15.01
C THR A 343 -13.13 8.46 15.86
N LYS A 344 -11.93 8.17 15.37
CA LYS A 344 -10.99 7.21 15.97
C LYS A 344 -9.72 7.86 16.52
N GLY A 345 -9.30 9.03 15.98
CA GLY A 345 -8.06 9.68 16.37
C GLY A 345 -6.86 8.73 16.25
N ARG A 346 -6.12 8.52 17.35
CA ARG A 346 -4.95 7.66 17.38
C ARG A 346 -5.22 6.18 17.05
N ARG A 347 -6.47 5.71 17.23
CA ARG A 347 -6.89 4.34 16.90
C ARG A 347 -7.09 4.11 15.40
N PHE A 348 -6.94 5.16 14.59
CA PHE A 348 -6.88 5.07 13.14
C PHE A 348 -5.44 5.27 12.69
N VAL A 349 -4.92 4.34 11.91
CA VAL A 349 -3.56 4.41 11.35
C VAL A 349 -3.63 4.24 9.84
N GLN A 350 -3.04 5.17 9.11
CA GLN A 350 -2.92 5.07 7.64
C GLN A 350 -1.48 4.79 7.25
N VAL A 351 -1.29 3.76 6.44
CA VAL A 351 0.01 3.36 5.89
C VAL A 351 -0.08 3.31 4.38
N ASP A 352 0.70 4.14 3.74
CA ASP A 352 0.73 4.30 2.29
C ASP A 352 2.03 3.70 1.72
N PHE A 353 1.90 2.84 0.72
CA PHE A 353 3.03 2.31 -0.05
C PHE A 353 3.03 2.88 -1.45
N SER A 354 4.15 3.44 -1.89
CA SER A 354 4.28 3.92 -3.28
C SER A 354 5.75 3.99 -3.69
N ALA A 355 6.02 3.69 -4.95
CA ALA A 355 7.33 3.98 -5.56
C ALA A 355 7.46 5.47 -5.91
N THR A 356 6.35 6.14 -6.14
CA THR A 356 6.25 7.52 -6.64
C THR A 356 5.26 8.37 -5.81
N PRO A 357 5.52 8.58 -4.49
CA PRO A 357 4.61 9.29 -3.60
C PRO A 357 4.67 10.81 -3.84
N TYR A 358 4.24 11.23 -5.00
CA TYR A 358 4.15 12.64 -5.39
C TYR A 358 3.07 12.85 -6.45
N ASN A 359 2.55 14.05 -6.49
CA ASN A 359 1.68 14.54 -7.55
C ASN A 359 2.46 15.46 -8.50
N ASP A 360 2.23 15.35 -9.80
CA ASP A 360 2.76 16.26 -10.79
C ASP A 360 1.87 17.51 -10.85
N VAL A 361 2.38 18.66 -10.42
CA VAL A 361 1.68 19.94 -10.39
C VAL A 361 2.28 20.89 -11.41
N GLY A 362 1.44 21.59 -12.16
CA GLY A 362 1.86 22.49 -13.22
C GLY A 362 1.73 21.90 -14.62
N SER A 363 2.07 22.68 -15.64
CA SER A 363 1.99 22.27 -17.05
C SER A 363 3.27 22.64 -17.81
N GLY A 364 3.60 21.88 -18.85
CA GLY A 364 4.75 22.13 -19.71
C GLY A 364 6.08 22.15 -18.94
N LYS A 365 6.88 23.22 -19.13
CA LYS A 365 8.19 23.38 -18.48
C LYS A 365 8.11 23.69 -16.97
N ASN A 366 6.93 24.01 -16.46
CA ASN A 366 6.71 24.35 -15.05
C ASN A 366 6.20 23.18 -14.22
N LYS A 367 6.27 21.94 -14.72
CA LYS A 367 5.95 20.75 -13.95
C LYS A 367 6.86 20.62 -12.74
N LYS A 368 6.25 20.51 -11.54
CA LYS A 368 6.94 20.26 -10.28
C LYS A 368 6.34 19.02 -9.62
N LYS A 369 7.18 18.25 -8.94
CA LYS A 369 6.74 17.12 -8.12
C LYS A 369 6.41 17.62 -6.72
N LEU A 370 5.17 17.45 -6.31
CA LEU A 370 4.73 17.70 -4.94
C LEU A 370 4.72 16.37 -4.19
N TYR A 371 5.74 16.13 -3.38
CA TYR A 371 5.86 14.92 -2.58
C TYR A 371 4.91 14.91 -1.40
N PHE A 372 4.44 13.71 -1.02
CA PHE A 372 3.63 13.53 0.17
C PHE A 372 4.41 13.96 1.43
N PRO A 373 3.77 14.69 2.36
CA PRO A 373 4.46 15.17 3.56
C PRO A 373 4.80 14.07 4.56
N HIS A 374 4.16 12.92 4.49
CA HIS A 374 4.25 11.82 5.47
C HIS A 374 5.18 10.68 5.02
N ILE A 375 6.16 10.95 4.14
CA ILE A 375 7.16 9.96 3.75
C ILE A 375 8.10 9.70 4.92
N VAL A 376 8.02 8.48 5.48
CA VAL A 376 8.85 8.04 6.63
C VAL A 376 10.01 7.14 6.21
N VAL A 377 10.01 6.65 4.98
CA VAL A 377 11.07 5.81 4.40
C VAL A 377 11.30 6.21 2.96
N ASP A 378 12.55 6.32 2.55
CA ASP A 378 12.96 6.51 1.15
C ASP A 378 13.93 5.40 0.73
N PHE A 379 13.41 4.39 0.06
CA PHE A 379 14.16 3.32 -0.56
C PHE A 379 13.87 3.30 -2.07
N ASP A 380 14.49 4.23 -2.77
CA ASP A 380 14.26 4.48 -4.18
C ASP A 380 14.84 3.39 -5.11
N LEU A 381 14.55 3.52 -6.41
CA LEU A 381 15.05 2.59 -7.44
C LEU A 381 16.59 2.50 -7.43
N LYS A 382 17.28 3.61 -7.18
CA LYS A 382 18.75 3.63 -7.14
C LYS A 382 19.28 2.83 -5.95
N SER A 383 18.63 2.93 -4.80
CA SER A 383 18.93 2.14 -3.60
C SER A 383 18.67 0.65 -3.85
N ALA A 384 17.55 0.31 -4.49
CA ALA A 384 17.19 -1.05 -4.85
C ALA A 384 18.18 -1.68 -5.85
N MET A 385 18.65 -0.91 -6.84
CA MET A 385 19.67 -1.34 -7.79
C MET A 385 21.03 -1.57 -7.12
N ARG A 386 21.43 -0.71 -6.17
CA ARG A 386 22.68 -0.87 -5.41
C ARG A 386 22.67 -2.08 -4.50
N ALA A 387 21.49 -2.49 -4.06
CA ALA A 387 21.27 -3.67 -3.23
C ALA A 387 20.98 -4.94 -4.05
N ASP A 388 21.16 -4.89 -5.39
CA ASP A 388 20.92 -5.99 -6.32
C ASP A 388 19.50 -6.62 -6.25
N LEU A 389 18.53 -5.87 -5.74
CA LEU A 389 17.14 -6.33 -5.60
C LEU A 389 16.34 -6.21 -6.91
N VAL A 390 16.75 -5.31 -7.78
CA VAL A 390 16.13 -5.08 -9.09
C VAL A 390 17.20 -5.04 -10.17
N LYS A 391 16.83 -5.47 -11.37
CA LYS A 391 17.73 -5.47 -12.52
C LYS A 391 18.17 -4.05 -12.84
N SER A 392 19.46 -3.88 -13.15
CA SER A 392 20.00 -2.61 -13.61
C SER A 392 19.39 -2.23 -14.96
N LEU A 393 19.02 -0.96 -15.09
CA LEU A 393 18.59 -0.40 -16.37
C LEU A 393 19.80 -0.29 -17.30
N VAL A 394 19.75 -0.98 -18.43
CA VAL A 394 20.74 -0.85 -19.48
C VAL A 394 20.12 -0.08 -20.63
N LEU A 395 20.68 1.09 -20.91
CA LEU A 395 20.29 1.89 -22.07
C LEU A 395 21.04 1.38 -23.31
N ASP A 396 20.34 0.69 -24.21
CA ASP A 396 20.87 0.29 -25.51
C ASP A 396 20.79 1.49 -26.49
N LYS A 397 21.87 2.25 -26.58
CA LYS A 397 21.98 3.39 -27.48
C LYS A 397 22.38 2.87 -28.90
N ARG A 398 21.40 2.49 -29.69
CA ARG A 398 21.63 2.18 -31.12
C ARG A 398 21.46 3.44 -31.93
N LYS A 399 22.57 3.91 -32.51
CA LYS A 399 22.57 5.07 -33.40
C LYS A 399 21.64 4.87 -34.61
N GLU A 400 21.50 3.61 -35.07
CA GLU A 400 20.66 3.22 -36.20
C GLU A 400 19.17 3.44 -35.97
N ILE A 401 18.67 3.31 -34.72
CA ILE A 401 17.29 3.50 -34.38
C ILE A 401 16.96 4.98 -34.12
N GLY A 402 17.91 5.74 -33.58
CA GLY A 402 17.73 7.16 -33.28
C GLY A 402 17.66 8.07 -34.51
N ALA A 403 18.04 7.55 -35.68
CA ALA A 403 18.00 8.30 -36.93
C ALA A 403 16.68 8.10 -37.73
N LEU A 404 15.82 7.18 -37.32
CA LEU A 404 14.57 6.88 -38.03
C LEU A 404 13.40 7.58 -37.31
N PRO A 405 12.51 8.28 -38.02
CA PRO A 405 11.27 8.82 -37.47
C PRO A 405 10.28 7.67 -37.23
N LEU A 406 10.47 6.90 -36.15
CA LEU A 406 9.66 5.74 -35.85
C LEU A 406 8.48 6.13 -34.95
N GLU A 407 7.27 5.80 -35.36
CA GLU A 407 6.11 5.83 -34.50
C GLU A 407 6.00 4.54 -33.69
N PHE A 408 5.70 4.70 -32.38
CA PHE A 408 5.59 3.58 -31.44
C PHE A 408 4.14 3.34 -30.97
N LYS A 409 3.20 4.11 -31.47
CA LYS A 409 1.77 3.85 -31.23
C LYS A 409 1.31 2.68 -32.07
N ALA A 410 0.43 1.84 -31.50
CA ALA A 410 -0.19 0.77 -32.26
C ALA A 410 -0.99 1.35 -33.44
N GLU A 411 -0.88 0.72 -34.59
CA GLU A 411 -1.64 1.04 -35.79
C GLU A 411 -2.91 0.19 -35.83
N ARG A 412 -3.88 0.58 -36.65
CA ARG A 412 -5.06 -0.24 -36.95
C ARG A 412 -5.01 -0.65 -38.41
N ASP A 413 -5.35 -1.91 -38.67
CA ASP A 413 -5.48 -2.41 -40.03
C ASP A 413 -6.79 -1.94 -40.69
N GLY A 414 -6.98 -2.34 -41.95
CA GLY A 414 -8.18 -1.99 -42.69
C GLY A 414 -9.50 -2.55 -42.13
N SER A 415 -9.40 -3.48 -41.16
CA SER A 415 -10.56 -4.04 -40.41
C SER A 415 -10.78 -3.34 -39.07
N GLY A 416 -9.90 -2.38 -38.68
CA GLY A 416 -9.94 -1.68 -37.41
C GLY A 416 -9.25 -2.42 -36.27
N SER A 417 -8.67 -3.60 -36.52
CA SER A 417 -7.93 -4.38 -35.53
C SER A 417 -6.55 -3.79 -35.23
N PRO A 418 -6.10 -3.78 -33.96
CA PRO A 418 -4.79 -3.23 -33.59
C PRO A 418 -3.65 -4.06 -34.19
N THR A 419 -2.68 -3.39 -34.83
CA THR A 419 -1.47 -3.97 -35.39
C THR A 419 -0.24 -3.29 -34.84
N LEU A 420 0.90 -3.99 -34.91
CA LEU A 420 2.17 -3.44 -34.48
C LEU A 420 2.70 -2.40 -35.49
N SER A 421 2.99 -1.20 -35.01
CA SER A 421 3.69 -0.19 -35.80
C SER A 421 5.12 -0.62 -36.16
N GLU A 422 5.72 0.04 -37.14
CA GLU A 422 7.11 -0.23 -37.54
C GLU A 422 8.08 -0.04 -36.37
N GLY A 423 7.89 1.00 -35.55
CA GLY A 423 8.68 1.24 -34.34
C GLY A 423 8.58 0.09 -33.34
N GLN A 424 7.38 -0.42 -33.09
CA GLN A 424 7.17 -1.58 -32.21
C GLN A 424 7.82 -2.85 -32.74
N ARG A 425 7.73 -3.11 -34.06
CA ARG A 425 8.41 -4.25 -34.70
C ARG A 425 9.92 -4.17 -34.58
N VAL A 426 10.51 -2.98 -34.82
CA VAL A 426 11.95 -2.74 -34.65
C VAL A 426 12.39 -2.99 -33.22
N MET A 427 11.63 -2.53 -32.22
CA MET A 427 11.90 -2.77 -30.80
C MET A 427 11.84 -4.26 -30.43
N LEU A 428 10.82 -4.98 -30.89
CA LEU A 428 10.68 -6.42 -30.67
C LEU A 428 11.85 -7.20 -31.28
N ARG A 429 12.22 -6.91 -32.54
CA ARG A 429 13.38 -7.53 -33.18
C ARG A 429 14.69 -7.25 -32.44
N ALA A 430 14.86 -6.01 -31.96
CA ALA A 430 16.01 -5.63 -31.18
C ALA A 430 16.09 -6.37 -29.84
N GLY A 431 14.95 -6.51 -29.13
CA GLY A 431 14.83 -7.26 -27.89
C GLY A 431 15.15 -8.74 -28.08
N LEU A 432 14.56 -9.39 -29.10
CA LEU A 432 14.82 -10.79 -29.42
C LEU A 432 16.28 -11.04 -29.80
N LYS A 433 16.89 -10.14 -30.58
CA LYS A 433 18.33 -10.25 -30.94
C LYS A 433 19.23 -10.09 -29.70
N ARG A 434 18.82 -9.28 -28.70
CA ARG A 434 19.55 -9.15 -27.45
C ARG A 434 19.41 -10.40 -26.59
N LEU A 435 18.19 -10.94 -26.47
CA LEU A 435 17.92 -12.16 -25.73
C LEU A 435 18.80 -13.33 -26.22
N ARG A 436 18.81 -13.57 -27.53
CA ARG A 436 19.67 -14.61 -28.14
C ARG A 436 21.18 -14.44 -27.94
N LYS A 437 21.64 -13.26 -27.51
CA LYS A 437 23.06 -13.04 -27.19
C LYS A 437 23.35 -13.27 -25.70
N LEU A 438 22.34 -13.41 -24.89
CA LEU A 438 22.44 -13.64 -23.45
C LEU A 438 22.22 -15.12 -23.11
N GLU A 439 21.63 -15.90 -24.04
CA GLU A 439 21.60 -17.37 -24.03
C GLU A 439 22.92 -17.93 -24.55
#